data_b8507919b63a0368c3fd6c1e51056c00
#
_entry.id   b8507919b63a0368c3fd6c1e51056c00
#
_cell.length_a   1.000
_cell.length_b   1.000
_cell.length_c   1.000
_cell.angle_alpha   90.00
_cell.angle_beta   90.00
_cell.angle_gamma   90.00
#
_symmetry.space_group_name_H-M   'P 1'
#
loop_
_entity.id
_entity.type
_entity.pdbx_description
1 polymer ?
#
loop_
_entity_poly.entity_id
_entity_poly.type
_entity_poly.pdbx_seq_one_letter_code
_entity_poly.pdbx_strand_id
1 'polypeptide(L)'
;MIAFVKTFLSILLSVLNVFTFPIFGNYAGETAPLEDDCKLNFAAISDIHMTDEKLRSLMLGIGLYDMENSDETMDALVCAGDLTDHGYKEQWDLLAETFAQYNPAKKIILAQGNHDTWTEDEGYDLAKKYFIEYNEKITGTKSETEYYSTKINGYTFIVLASEYDHTDMYVSDAQLAWLAAEMEAASKDGLPIFVVSHWPLNQSHGLPETWGDDEPEPDDGGMGDQSAAVESILKKYNNVFLISGHIHNGFTNEKQKDTYGYVSVESDGSFHSVNLPSYMYMTIRGRIANGTGCQFEVYDDRVEIRSRSYSAGAWYTDYNFTLPLV
;
A
#
# COMPACT_ATOMS: atom_id res chain seq x y z
N MET A 1 -8.34 -30.20 5.61
CA MET A 1 -8.19 -29.59 6.94
C MET A 1 -7.92 -28.08 6.83
N ILE A 2 -6.95 -27.65 6.02
CA ILE A 2 -6.63 -26.21 5.82
C ILE A 2 -7.80 -25.44 5.20
N ALA A 3 -8.45 -25.96 4.15
CA ALA A 3 -9.62 -25.33 3.53
C ALA A 3 -10.79 -25.16 4.51
N PHE A 4 -11.05 -26.17 5.36
CA PHE A 4 -12.10 -26.09 6.38
C PHE A 4 -11.81 -25.03 7.45
N VAL A 5 -10.54 -24.89 7.87
CA VAL A 5 -10.11 -23.86 8.81
C VAL A 5 -10.23 -22.46 8.18
N LYS A 6 -9.87 -22.31 6.92
CA LYS A 6 -10.02 -21.04 6.17
C LYS A 6 -11.50 -20.63 6.06
N THR A 7 -12.36 -21.55 5.65
CA THR A 7 -13.81 -21.30 5.56
C THR A 7 -14.41 -20.98 6.93
N PHE A 8 -14.01 -21.69 7.98
CA PHE A 8 -14.49 -21.43 9.33
C PHE A 8 -14.04 -20.07 9.86
N LEU A 9 -12.75 -19.69 9.60
CA LEU A 9 -12.24 -18.40 10.03
C LEU A 9 -12.85 -17.24 9.24
N SER A 10 -13.07 -17.41 7.94
CA SER A 10 -13.79 -16.45 7.10
C SER A 10 -15.23 -16.24 7.59
N ILE A 11 -15.94 -17.32 7.93
CA ILE A 11 -17.27 -17.26 8.53
C ILE A 11 -17.22 -16.60 9.89
N LEU A 12 -16.23 -16.91 10.74
CA LEU A 12 -16.08 -16.32 12.07
C LEU A 12 -15.79 -14.82 11.99
N LEU A 13 -14.92 -14.41 11.09
CA LEU A 13 -14.60 -12.99 10.82
C LEU A 13 -15.82 -12.25 10.23
N SER A 14 -16.57 -12.89 9.34
CA SER A 14 -17.81 -12.35 8.81
C SER A 14 -18.88 -12.22 9.89
N VAL A 15 -18.99 -13.19 10.80
CA VAL A 15 -19.91 -13.16 11.95
C VAL A 15 -19.49 -12.10 12.95
N LEU A 16 -18.19 -11.99 13.28
CA LEU A 16 -17.67 -10.91 14.13
C LEU A 16 -17.91 -9.53 13.50
N ASN A 17 -17.71 -9.41 12.22
CA ASN A 17 -18.05 -8.20 11.48
C ASN A 17 -19.56 -7.89 11.57
N VAL A 18 -20.46 -8.84 11.41
CA VAL A 18 -21.91 -8.66 11.55
C VAL A 18 -22.30 -8.17 12.94
N PHE A 19 -21.64 -8.63 14.00
CA PHE A 19 -21.95 -8.22 15.38
C PHE A 19 -21.31 -6.88 15.81
N THR A 20 -20.16 -6.51 15.23
CA THR A 20 -19.54 -5.20 15.49
C THR A 20 -20.08 -4.10 14.57
N PHE A 21 -20.79 -4.48 13.54
CA PHE A 21 -21.31 -3.69 12.46
C PHE A 21 -22.25 -2.53 12.85
N PRO A 22 -23.27 -2.72 13.71
CA PRO A 22 -24.16 -1.65 14.11
C PRO A 22 -23.47 -0.53 14.91
N ILE A 23 -22.26 -0.82 15.43
CA ILE A 23 -21.50 0.10 16.29
C ILE A 23 -20.57 1.00 15.44
N PHE A 24 -20.15 0.55 14.25
CA PHE A 24 -19.11 1.21 13.47
C PHE A 24 -19.54 1.75 12.09
N GLY A 25 -20.84 1.78 11.80
CA GLY A 25 -21.40 2.44 10.59
C GLY A 25 -21.51 1.56 9.35
N ASN A 26 -22.06 2.11 8.28
CA ASN A 26 -22.52 1.41 7.08
C ASN A 26 -21.43 0.51 6.46
N TYR A 27 -21.82 -0.72 6.23
CA TYR A 27 -20.99 -1.77 5.72
C TYR A 27 -21.33 -2.10 4.28
N ALA A 28 -20.29 -2.59 3.64
CA ALA A 28 -20.31 -3.39 2.44
C ALA A 28 -21.58 -3.29 1.62
N GLY A 29 -21.57 -2.42 0.66
CA GLY A 29 -22.42 -2.59 -0.51
C GLY A 29 -21.88 -3.73 -1.37
N GLU A 30 -22.73 -4.35 -2.16
CA GLU A 30 -22.27 -5.06 -3.34
C GLU A 30 -21.58 -4.04 -4.25
N THR A 31 -20.37 -4.34 -4.69
CA THR A 31 -19.74 -3.53 -5.73
C THR A 31 -20.22 -4.00 -7.10
N ALA A 32 -20.26 -3.08 -8.06
CA ALA A 32 -20.42 -3.47 -9.44
C ALA A 32 -19.24 -4.37 -9.84
N PRO A 33 -19.47 -5.39 -10.70
CA PRO A 33 -18.36 -6.13 -11.31
C PRO A 33 -17.44 -5.17 -12.08
N LEU A 34 -16.20 -5.62 -12.32
CA LEU A 34 -15.25 -4.90 -13.15
C LEU A 34 -15.88 -4.65 -14.53
N GLU A 35 -15.73 -3.43 -15.05
CA GLU A 35 -16.24 -3.14 -16.39
C GLU A 35 -15.35 -3.77 -17.47
N ASP A 36 -15.92 -4.21 -18.57
CA ASP A 36 -15.23 -4.94 -19.65
C ASP A 36 -14.05 -4.15 -20.26
N ASP A 37 -14.01 -2.82 -20.11
CA ASP A 37 -12.97 -1.94 -20.65
C ASP A 37 -11.86 -1.57 -19.66
N CYS A 38 -11.82 -2.19 -18.49
CA CYS A 38 -10.73 -2.03 -17.54
C CYS A 38 -9.39 -2.46 -18.15
N LYS A 39 -8.40 -1.58 -18.09
CA LYS A 39 -7.08 -1.77 -18.70
C LYS A 39 -6.05 -2.37 -17.73
N LEU A 40 -6.21 -2.05 -16.46
CA LEU A 40 -5.34 -2.51 -15.38
C LEU A 40 -6.16 -2.63 -14.10
N ASN A 41 -6.09 -3.78 -13.45
CA ASN A 41 -6.74 -4.05 -12.18
C ASN A 41 -5.69 -4.55 -11.17
N PHE A 42 -5.51 -3.82 -10.07
CA PHE A 42 -4.55 -4.23 -9.05
C PHE A 42 -5.04 -3.95 -7.64
N ALA A 43 -4.62 -4.81 -6.70
CA ALA A 43 -4.80 -4.60 -5.27
C ALA A 43 -3.61 -3.81 -4.70
N ALA A 44 -3.86 -2.99 -3.69
CA ALA A 44 -2.83 -2.31 -2.91
C ALA A 44 -3.11 -2.45 -1.41
N ILE A 45 -2.09 -2.91 -0.67
CA ILE A 45 -2.09 -3.06 0.79
C ILE A 45 -0.81 -2.45 1.36
N SER A 46 -0.79 -2.13 2.63
CA SER A 46 0.38 -1.61 3.34
C SER A 46 0.39 -2.07 4.80
N ASP A 47 1.50 -1.91 5.47
CA ASP A 47 1.61 -2.12 6.93
C ASP A 47 1.18 -3.55 7.32
N ILE A 48 1.82 -4.54 6.70
CA ILE A 48 1.59 -5.98 6.97
C ILE A 48 2.19 -6.35 8.33
N HIS A 49 3.35 -5.79 8.69
CA HIS A 49 4.06 -6.05 9.94
C HIS A 49 4.15 -7.54 10.27
N MET A 50 4.70 -8.34 9.37
CA MET A 50 4.88 -9.77 9.61
C MET A 50 5.80 -9.98 10.81
N THR A 51 5.27 -10.63 11.84
CA THR A 51 6.04 -11.11 13.00
C THR A 51 6.41 -12.58 12.81
N ASP A 52 7.11 -13.16 13.77
CA ASP A 52 7.33 -14.61 13.86
C ASP A 52 6.08 -15.40 14.30
N GLU A 53 4.99 -14.71 14.63
CA GLU A 53 3.73 -15.30 15.04
C GLU A 53 2.91 -15.79 13.84
N LYS A 54 2.54 -17.07 13.86
CA LYS A 54 1.69 -17.68 12.80
C LYS A 54 0.34 -16.99 12.58
N LEU A 55 -0.13 -16.21 13.54
CA LEU A 55 -1.40 -15.50 13.39
C LEU A 55 -1.33 -14.44 12.28
N ARG A 56 -0.21 -13.69 12.19
CA ARG A 56 -0.01 -12.69 11.14
C ARG A 56 0.07 -13.33 9.75
N SER A 57 0.82 -14.43 9.63
CA SER A 57 0.87 -15.23 8.40
C SER A 57 -0.52 -15.75 7.99
N LEU A 58 -1.33 -16.21 8.96
CA LEU A 58 -2.69 -16.66 8.69
C LEU A 58 -3.59 -15.52 8.20
N MET A 59 -3.50 -14.35 8.84
CA MET A 59 -4.31 -13.16 8.47
C MET A 59 -3.95 -12.67 7.06
N LEU A 60 -2.65 -12.60 6.73
CA LEU A 60 -2.21 -12.27 5.38
C LEU A 60 -2.71 -13.34 4.38
N GLY A 61 -2.53 -14.62 4.72
CA GLY A 61 -2.96 -15.74 3.88
C GLY A 61 -4.45 -15.75 3.56
N ILE A 62 -5.31 -15.27 4.48
CA ILE A 62 -6.74 -15.10 4.21
C ILE A 62 -6.97 -14.07 3.10
N GLY A 63 -6.31 -12.92 3.18
CA GLY A 63 -6.47 -11.89 2.16
C GLY A 63 -5.87 -12.29 0.81
N LEU A 64 -4.70 -12.94 0.80
CA LEU A 64 -4.11 -13.47 -0.44
C LEU A 64 -5.03 -14.54 -1.08
N TYR A 65 -5.68 -15.37 -0.26
CA TYR A 65 -6.68 -16.32 -0.74
C TYR A 65 -7.92 -15.64 -1.33
N ASP A 66 -8.41 -14.56 -0.71
CA ASP A 66 -9.52 -13.77 -1.24
C ASP A 66 -9.16 -13.18 -2.61
N MET A 67 -7.95 -12.61 -2.75
CA MET A 67 -7.46 -12.07 -4.01
C MET A 67 -7.31 -13.14 -5.10
N GLU A 68 -6.75 -14.32 -4.77
CA GLU A 68 -6.59 -15.46 -5.68
C GLU A 68 -7.92 -16.01 -6.19
N ASN A 69 -8.96 -15.94 -5.36
CA ASN A 69 -10.29 -16.48 -5.67
C ASN A 69 -11.32 -15.39 -5.98
N SER A 70 -10.87 -14.17 -6.26
CA SER A 70 -11.73 -13.13 -6.82
C SER A 70 -12.23 -13.53 -8.21
N ASP A 71 -13.41 -13.05 -8.60
CA ASP A 71 -14.01 -13.37 -9.90
C ASP A 71 -13.11 -12.98 -11.08
N GLU A 72 -12.21 -12.01 -10.85
CA GLU A 72 -11.25 -11.55 -11.85
C GLU A 72 -9.83 -11.56 -11.30
N THR A 73 -8.91 -12.16 -12.07
CA THR A 73 -7.50 -12.22 -11.71
C THR A 73 -6.88 -10.82 -11.73
N MET A 74 -6.34 -10.37 -10.61
CA MET A 74 -5.64 -9.10 -10.51
C MET A 74 -4.35 -9.11 -11.33
N ASP A 75 -4.07 -8.01 -12.03
CA ASP A 75 -2.84 -7.85 -12.78
C ASP A 75 -1.64 -7.66 -11.84
N ALA A 76 -1.85 -6.95 -10.71
CA ALA A 76 -0.83 -6.79 -9.68
C ALA A 76 -1.39 -6.81 -8.26
N LEU A 77 -0.48 -7.10 -7.31
CA LEU A 77 -0.61 -6.77 -5.90
C LEU A 77 0.55 -5.86 -5.51
N VAL A 78 0.23 -4.66 -5.04
CA VAL A 78 1.18 -3.69 -4.50
C VAL A 78 1.17 -3.77 -2.97
N CYS A 79 2.35 -3.92 -2.36
CA CYS A 79 2.55 -3.85 -0.92
C CYS A 79 3.42 -2.62 -0.63
N ALA A 80 2.82 -1.59 -0.06
CA ALA A 80 3.45 -0.27 0.10
C ALA A 80 4.24 -0.14 1.42
N GLY A 81 5.09 -1.12 1.72
CA GLY A 81 6.03 -1.09 2.85
C GLY A 81 5.49 -1.66 4.16
N ASP A 82 6.35 -1.67 5.16
CA ASP A 82 6.17 -2.32 6.46
C ASP A 82 5.70 -3.76 6.30
N LEU A 83 6.47 -4.50 5.50
CA LEU A 83 6.20 -5.89 5.18
C LEU A 83 6.46 -6.79 6.39
N THR A 84 7.52 -6.46 7.14
CA THR A 84 7.94 -7.10 8.39
C THR A 84 7.81 -6.13 9.57
N ASP A 85 7.84 -6.64 10.80
CA ASP A 85 7.70 -5.83 12.00
C ASP A 85 9.05 -5.28 12.51
N HIS A 86 10.17 -5.96 12.21
CA HIS A 86 11.51 -5.55 12.64
C HIS A 86 12.62 -5.90 11.63
N GLY A 87 12.29 -6.24 10.38
CA GLY A 87 13.29 -6.61 9.37
C GLY A 87 14.05 -7.91 9.66
N TYR A 88 13.66 -8.72 10.66
CA TYR A 88 14.36 -9.95 11.01
C TYR A 88 14.18 -11.03 9.95
N LYS A 89 15.23 -11.83 9.78
CA LYS A 89 15.24 -12.91 8.77
C LYS A 89 14.06 -13.86 8.91
N GLU A 90 13.69 -14.21 10.13
CA GLU A 90 12.58 -15.12 10.43
C GLU A 90 11.23 -14.54 9.97
N GLN A 91 11.06 -13.23 10.08
CA GLN A 91 9.87 -12.50 9.63
C GLN A 91 9.81 -12.48 8.10
N TRP A 92 10.93 -12.19 7.44
CA TRP A 92 11.08 -12.28 5.99
C TRP A 92 10.84 -13.70 5.45
N ASP A 93 11.38 -14.73 6.11
CA ASP A 93 11.15 -16.14 5.74
C ASP A 93 9.67 -16.48 5.81
N LEU A 94 8.98 -16.09 6.90
CA LEU A 94 7.56 -16.38 7.08
C LEU A 94 6.70 -15.59 6.08
N LEU A 95 7.06 -14.35 5.76
CA LEU A 95 6.40 -13.56 4.72
C LEU A 95 6.51 -14.27 3.36
N ALA A 96 7.72 -14.66 2.96
CA ALA A 96 7.95 -15.35 1.70
C ALA A 96 7.25 -16.72 1.63
N GLU A 97 7.25 -17.48 2.73
CA GLU A 97 6.52 -18.75 2.85
C GLU A 97 5.01 -18.54 2.72
N THR A 98 4.50 -17.41 3.23
CA THR A 98 3.08 -17.08 3.13
C THR A 98 2.71 -16.75 1.69
N PHE A 99 3.47 -15.88 1.02
CA PHE A 99 3.23 -15.55 -0.39
C PHE A 99 3.33 -16.78 -1.31
N ALA A 100 4.29 -17.68 -1.06
CA ALA A 100 4.48 -18.87 -1.88
C ALA A 100 3.29 -19.88 -1.86
N GLN A 101 2.31 -19.68 -0.96
CA GLN A 101 1.13 -20.54 -0.86
C GLN A 101 -0.04 -20.07 -1.74
N TYR A 102 0.04 -18.87 -2.31
CA TYR A 102 -1.07 -18.23 -3.03
C TYR A 102 -0.58 -17.55 -4.31
N ASN A 103 -1.51 -17.33 -5.25
CA ASN A 103 -1.28 -16.56 -6.48
C ASN A 103 -2.26 -15.37 -6.52
N PRO A 104 -2.09 -14.37 -5.64
CA PRO A 104 -3.06 -13.28 -5.47
C PRO A 104 -3.18 -12.37 -6.69
N ALA A 105 -2.14 -12.33 -7.53
CA ALA A 105 -2.09 -11.53 -8.74
C ALA A 105 -1.04 -12.08 -9.72
N LYS A 106 -1.07 -11.61 -10.97
CA LYS A 106 -0.05 -11.97 -12.00
C LYS A 106 1.34 -11.46 -11.66
N LYS A 107 1.42 -10.33 -10.94
CA LYS A 107 2.65 -9.68 -10.48
C LYS A 107 2.51 -9.20 -9.04
N ILE A 108 3.62 -9.23 -8.29
CA ILE A 108 3.71 -8.64 -6.96
C ILE A 108 4.74 -7.52 -7.01
N ILE A 109 4.43 -6.39 -6.38
CA ILE A 109 5.31 -5.23 -6.22
C ILE A 109 5.46 -4.98 -4.72
N LEU A 110 6.68 -4.95 -4.22
CA LEU A 110 6.99 -4.68 -2.83
C LEU A 110 7.74 -3.35 -2.72
N ALA A 111 7.32 -2.48 -1.81
CA ALA A 111 8.12 -1.36 -1.34
C ALA A 111 8.67 -1.67 0.05
N GLN A 112 9.79 -1.05 0.41
CA GLN A 112 10.36 -1.12 1.75
C GLN A 112 9.70 -0.06 2.63
N GLY A 113 9.41 -0.39 3.89
CA GLY A 113 9.01 0.55 4.93
C GLY A 113 10.06 0.71 6.03
N ASN A 114 9.79 1.55 7.01
CA ASN A 114 10.72 1.80 8.12
C ASN A 114 10.93 0.56 9.00
N HIS A 115 9.89 -0.22 9.26
CA HIS A 115 10.01 -1.47 10.02
C HIS A 115 10.83 -2.53 9.29
N ASP A 116 10.87 -2.53 7.98
CA ASP A 116 11.71 -3.42 7.19
C ASP A 116 13.20 -3.12 7.31
N THR A 117 13.53 -1.88 7.70
CA THR A 117 14.91 -1.43 7.93
C THR A 117 15.33 -1.47 9.40
N TRP A 118 14.41 -1.77 10.30
CA TRP A 118 14.64 -1.77 11.74
C TRP A 118 15.28 -3.10 12.19
N THR A 119 16.55 -3.27 11.83
CA THR A 119 17.34 -4.48 12.17
C THR A 119 18.13 -4.33 13.46
N GLU A 120 17.77 -3.38 14.33
CA GLU A 120 18.47 -3.06 15.59
C GLU A 120 19.99 -2.82 15.38
N ASP A 121 20.83 -3.65 16.03
CA ASP A 121 22.29 -3.49 16.01
C ASP A 121 22.96 -3.94 14.70
N GLU A 122 22.23 -4.59 13.77
CA GLU A 122 22.81 -5.18 12.55
C GLU A 122 22.95 -4.18 11.39
N GLY A 123 22.27 -3.05 11.49
CA GLY A 123 22.42 -1.89 10.62
C GLY A 123 21.77 -2.03 9.24
N TYR A 124 21.70 -0.90 8.53
CA TYR A 124 21.02 -0.74 7.27
C TYR A 124 21.51 -1.66 6.13
N ASP A 125 22.81 -1.96 6.06
CA ASP A 125 23.36 -2.84 5.00
C ASP A 125 22.72 -4.23 5.00
N LEU A 126 22.38 -4.76 6.19
CA LEU A 126 21.68 -6.04 6.29
C LEU A 126 20.21 -5.91 5.88
N ALA A 127 19.54 -4.85 6.31
CA ALA A 127 18.17 -4.55 5.91
C ALA A 127 18.02 -4.46 4.39
N LYS A 128 18.90 -3.68 3.75
CA LYS A 128 19.01 -3.60 2.28
C LYS A 128 19.17 -4.95 1.63
N LYS A 129 20.13 -5.76 2.13
CA LYS A 129 20.38 -7.09 1.61
C LYS A 129 19.14 -7.97 1.70
N TYR A 130 18.46 -7.96 2.85
CA TYR A 130 17.25 -8.76 3.04
C TYR A 130 16.13 -8.29 2.11
N PHE A 131 15.87 -6.98 2.03
CA PHE A 131 14.85 -6.49 1.11
C PHE A 131 15.10 -6.92 -0.33
N ILE A 132 16.30 -6.74 -0.87
CA ILE A 132 16.65 -7.13 -2.23
C ILE A 132 16.48 -8.65 -2.44
N GLU A 133 16.98 -9.47 -1.51
CA GLU A 133 16.89 -10.94 -1.57
C GLU A 133 15.42 -11.42 -1.56
N TYR A 134 14.62 -10.91 -0.62
CA TYR A 134 13.23 -11.34 -0.47
C TYR A 134 12.30 -10.72 -1.52
N ASN A 135 12.60 -9.52 -2.01
CA ASN A 135 11.91 -8.97 -3.17
C ASN A 135 12.10 -9.89 -4.39
N GLU A 136 13.33 -10.31 -4.71
CA GLU A 136 13.56 -11.28 -5.81
C GLU A 136 12.86 -12.62 -5.53
N LYS A 137 12.92 -13.13 -4.30
CA LYS A 137 12.31 -14.41 -3.90
C LYS A 137 10.78 -14.40 -4.02
N ILE A 138 10.11 -13.31 -3.66
CA ILE A 138 8.64 -13.21 -3.64
C ILE A 138 8.11 -12.79 -5.02
N THR A 139 8.72 -11.79 -5.65
CA THR A 139 8.20 -11.16 -6.86
C THR A 139 8.81 -11.70 -8.15
N GLY A 140 9.98 -12.33 -8.07
CA GLY A 140 10.82 -12.66 -9.22
C GLY A 140 11.52 -11.43 -9.85
N THR A 141 11.36 -10.25 -9.27
CA THR A 141 11.98 -9.00 -9.74
C THR A 141 13.40 -8.89 -9.19
N LYS A 142 14.39 -8.88 -10.07
CA LYS A 142 15.77 -8.68 -9.69
C LYS A 142 16.11 -7.20 -9.73
N SER A 143 16.63 -6.68 -8.62
CA SER A 143 17.12 -5.32 -8.51
C SER A 143 18.49 -5.30 -7.82
N GLU A 144 19.31 -4.29 -8.10
CA GLU A 144 20.58 -4.02 -7.41
C GLU A 144 20.38 -2.99 -6.27
N THR A 145 19.23 -2.33 -6.26
CA THR A 145 18.85 -1.31 -5.29
C THR A 145 17.49 -1.63 -4.68
N GLU A 146 17.16 -1.00 -3.59
CA GLU A 146 15.86 -1.10 -2.90
C GLU A 146 14.75 -0.40 -3.69
N TYR A 147 15.11 0.59 -4.48
CA TYR A 147 14.22 1.29 -5.39
C TYR A 147 14.35 0.72 -6.81
N TYR A 148 13.25 0.63 -7.51
CA TYR A 148 13.19 0.05 -8.86
C TYR A 148 11.93 0.48 -9.59
N SER A 149 11.88 0.20 -10.89
CA SER A 149 10.67 0.37 -11.69
C SER A 149 10.30 -0.93 -12.42
N THR A 150 9.01 -1.08 -12.72
CA THR A 150 8.49 -2.20 -13.51
C THR A 150 7.28 -1.75 -14.33
N LYS A 151 6.96 -2.50 -15.40
CA LYS A 151 5.75 -2.26 -16.20
C LYS A 151 4.79 -3.43 -16.13
N ILE A 152 3.51 -3.12 -15.99
CA ILE A 152 2.41 -4.08 -15.98
C ILE A 152 1.34 -3.58 -16.95
N ASN A 153 0.99 -4.37 -17.94
CA ASN A 153 0.06 -3.98 -19.01
C ASN A 153 0.41 -2.64 -19.70
N GLY A 154 1.70 -2.25 -19.71
CA GLY A 154 2.18 -0.98 -20.26
C GLY A 154 2.26 0.16 -19.25
N TYR A 155 1.58 0.06 -18.10
CA TYR A 155 1.63 1.05 -17.02
C TYR A 155 2.92 0.95 -16.21
N THR A 156 3.52 2.08 -15.89
CA THR A 156 4.77 2.13 -15.12
C THR A 156 4.47 2.23 -13.63
N PHE A 157 5.11 1.36 -12.85
CA PHE A 157 5.19 1.40 -11.40
C PHE A 157 6.63 1.74 -11.00
N ILE A 158 6.80 2.81 -10.23
CA ILE A 158 8.08 3.28 -9.70
C ILE A 158 8.05 3.11 -8.20
N VAL A 159 8.97 2.33 -7.66
CA VAL A 159 9.06 2.05 -6.22
C VAL A 159 10.22 2.83 -5.64
N LEU A 160 9.91 3.67 -4.65
CA LEU A 160 10.89 4.42 -3.87
C LEU A 160 11.23 3.65 -2.58
N ALA A 161 12.41 3.92 -2.03
CA ALA A 161 12.87 3.32 -0.79
C ALA A 161 13.70 4.31 0.02
N SER A 162 13.79 4.09 1.33
CA SER A 162 14.78 4.76 2.18
C SER A 162 16.14 4.09 1.98
N GLU A 163 17.21 4.88 1.84
CA GLU A 163 18.56 4.36 1.58
C GLU A 163 19.47 4.39 2.81
N TYR A 164 18.97 4.83 3.96
CA TYR A 164 19.86 4.99 5.12
C TYR A 164 19.20 4.80 6.48
N ASP A 165 18.00 5.34 6.72
CA ASP A 165 17.39 5.41 8.04
C ASP A 165 16.11 4.56 8.13
N HIS A 166 15.75 4.23 9.38
CA HIS A 166 14.50 3.54 9.69
C HIS A 166 13.40 4.49 10.21
N THR A 167 13.75 5.70 10.64
CA THR A 167 12.78 6.67 11.19
C THR A 167 12.18 7.50 10.07
N ASP A 168 13.03 8.27 9.38
CA ASP A 168 12.64 9.12 8.29
C ASP A 168 13.07 8.50 6.97
N MET A 169 12.36 8.80 5.90
CA MET A 169 12.79 8.37 4.57
C MET A 169 14.01 9.18 4.15
N TYR A 170 15.07 8.51 3.76
CA TYR A 170 16.21 9.14 3.12
C TYR A 170 16.29 8.78 1.65
N VAL A 171 16.17 9.78 0.78
CA VAL A 171 16.27 9.64 -0.68
C VAL A 171 17.53 10.36 -1.14
N SER A 172 18.53 9.62 -1.62
CA SER A 172 19.78 10.20 -2.11
C SER A 172 19.58 11.01 -3.40
N ASP A 173 20.53 11.88 -3.69
CA ASP A 173 20.59 12.59 -4.99
C ASP A 173 20.58 11.63 -6.18
N ALA A 174 21.16 10.44 -6.01
CA ALA A 174 21.17 9.41 -7.04
C ALA A 174 19.77 8.85 -7.29
N GLN A 175 19.00 8.55 -6.23
CA GLN A 175 17.62 8.09 -6.34
C GLN A 175 16.71 9.20 -6.89
N LEU A 176 16.90 10.47 -6.48
CA LEU A 176 16.15 11.61 -7.03
C LEU A 176 16.41 11.78 -8.53
N ALA A 177 17.67 11.68 -8.97
CA ALA A 177 18.01 11.76 -10.38
C ALA A 177 17.42 10.58 -11.18
N TRP A 178 17.46 9.38 -10.61
CA TRP A 178 16.84 8.19 -11.20
C TRP A 178 15.31 8.34 -11.28
N LEU A 179 14.65 8.78 -10.21
CA LEU A 179 13.20 9.05 -10.19
C LEU A 179 12.81 10.03 -11.32
N ALA A 180 13.55 11.12 -11.46
CA ALA A 180 13.29 12.11 -12.51
C ALA A 180 13.41 11.49 -13.92
N ALA A 181 14.40 10.61 -14.16
CA ALA A 181 14.58 9.91 -15.42
C ALA A 181 13.47 8.88 -15.71
N GLU A 182 13.05 8.11 -14.68
CA GLU A 182 11.95 7.14 -14.79
C GLU A 182 10.61 7.84 -15.06
N MET A 183 10.34 8.95 -14.39
CA MET A 183 9.14 9.75 -14.63
C MET A 183 9.09 10.33 -16.03
N GLU A 184 10.25 10.86 -16.53
CA GLU A 184 10.34 11.33 -17.90
C GLU A 184 10.15 10.21 -18.92
N ALA A 185 10.68 9.03 -18.66
CA ALA A 185 10.51 7.87 -19.53
C ALA A 185 9.05 7.40 -19.55
N ALA A 186 8.42 7.27 -18.37
CA ALA A 186 7.05 6.81 -18.22
C ALA A 186 6.03 7.77 -18.85
N SER A 187 6.26 9.09 -18.72
CA SER A 187 5.35 10.10 -19.28
C SER A 187 5.19 10.03 -20.82
N LYS A 188 6.15 9.43 -21.52
CA LYS A 188 6.09 9.24 -22.99
C LYS A 188 5.04 8.22 -23.42
N ASP A 189 4.62 7.34 -22.52
CA ASP A 189 3.58 6.35 -22.78
C ASP A 189 2.18 6.97 -22.77
N GLY A 190 2.01 8.16 -22.17
CA GLY A 190 0.71 8.86 -22.06
C GLY A 190 -0.29 8.14 -21.13
N LEU A 191 0.20 7.21 -20.32
CA LEU A 191 -0.60 6.43 -19.37
C LEU A 191 -0.41 6.95 -17.93
N PRO A 192 -1.33 6.67 -17.01
CA PRO A 192 -1.14 6.89 -15.58
C PRO A 192 0.16 6.26 -15.07
N ILE A 193 0.85 6.99 -14.17
CA ILE A 193 2.09 6.56 -13.55
C ILE A 193 1.81 6.30 -12.07
N PHE A 194 2.15 5.11 -11.58
CA PHE A 194 1.99 4.73 -10.18
C PHE A 194 3.36 4.78 -9.48
N VAL A 195 3.47 5.64 -8.48
CA VAL A 195 4.66 5.74 -7.62
C VAL A 195 4.30 5.14 -6.28
N VAL A 196 5.12 4.22 -5.80
CA VAL A 196 4.89 3.53 -4.53
C VAL A 196 6.00 3.93 -3.57
N SER A 197 5.61 4.44 -2.43
CA SER A 197 6.49 4.76 -1.31
C SER A 197 5.80 4.36 -0.02
N HIS A 198 6.52 3.87 0.97
CA HIS A 198 5.90 3.64 2.26
C HIS A 198 5.49 4.96 2.92
N TRP A 199 6.40 5.93 2.94
CA TRP A 199 6.12 7.26 3.51
C TRP A 199 5.29 8.12 2.57
N PRO A 200 4.26 8.82 3.07
CA PRO A 200 3.56 9.86 2.32
C PRO A 200 4.41 11.14 2.23
N LEU A 201 4.00 12.08 1.41
CA LEU A 201 4.61 13.42 1.39
C LEU A 201 4.39 14.14 2.72
N ASN A 202 5.32 14.98 3.12
CA ASN A 202 5.14 15.87 4.27
C ASN A 202 3.87 16.70 4.09
N GLN A 203 3.16 16.98 5.17
CA GLN A 203 1.96 17.81 5.19
C GLN A 203 0.80 17.26 4.32
N SER A 204 0.85 15.98 3.92
CA SER A 204 -0.27 15.29 3.29
C SER A 204 -1.03 14.41 4.29
N HIS A 205 -2.26 14.04 3.97
CA HIS A 205 -3.10 13.14 4.78
C HIS A 205 -3.22 13.56 6.26
N GLY A 206 -3.22 14.88 6.50
CA GLY A 206 -3.35 15.45 7.84
C GLY A 206 -2.08 15.48 8.67
N LEU A 207 -0.93 15.15 8.08
CA LEU A 207 0.38 15.29 8.73
C LEU A 207 0.77 16.77 8.85
N PRO A 208 1.53 17.13 9.90
CA PRO A 208 2.01 16.28 11.00
C PRO A 208 0.99 16.10 12.15
N GLU A 209 -0.11 16.84 12.17
CA GLU A 209 -1.06 16.87 13.30
C GLU A 209 -1.72 15.52 13.59
N THR A 210 -1.74 14.60 12.60
CA THR A 210 -2.28 13.25 12.78
C THR A 210 -1.23 12.22 13.15
N TRP A 211 0.05 12.56 13.19
CA TRP A 211 1.11 11.62 13.56
C TRP A 211 1.06 11.20 15.04
N GLY A 212 0.71 12.13 15.92
CA GLY A 212 0.42 11.80 17.31
C GLY A 212 1.38 12.40 18.33
N ASP A 213 2.29 13.26 17.90
CA ASP A 213 3.19 14.01 18.79
C ASP A 213 2.49 15.21 19.42
N ASP A 214 2.89 15.55 20.64
CA ASP A 214 2.32 16.69 21.38
C ASP A 214 2.77 18.04 20.78
N GLU A 215 3.97 18.09 20.19
CA GLU A 215 4.54 19.26 19.51
C GLU A 215 5.10 18.81 18.16
N PRO A 216 4.24 18.62 17.13
CA PRO A 216 4.65 18.04 15.86
C PRO A 216 5.55 18.98 15.05
N GLU A 217 6.63 18.43 14.50
CA GLU A 217 7.48 19.10 13.52
C GLU A 217 6.91 18.96 12.10
N PRO A 218 7.26 19.85 11.15
CA PRO A 218 6.61 19.89 9.83
C PRO A 218 6.77 18.63 8.96
N ASP A 219 7.72 17.76 9.25
CA ASP A 219 8.07 16.54 8.52
C ASP A 219 7.67 15.25 9.24
N ASP A 220 7.16 15.36 10.48
CA ASP A 220 6.72 14.20 11.25
C ASP A 220 5.72 13.31 10.49
N GLY A 221 6.04 12.03 10.42
CA GLY A 221 5.25 11.01 9.73
C GLY A 221 5.30 11.06 8.21
N GLY A 222 6.07 11.98 7.62
CA GLY A 222 6.23 12.12 6.18
C GLY A 222 7.57 11.61 5.65
N MET A 223 7.89 11.96 4.40
CA MET A 223 9.15 11.60 3.73
C MET A 223 10.38 12.33 4.27
N GLY A 224 10.24 13.25 5.24
CA GLY A 224 11.37 14.02 5.76
C GLY A 224 11.90 15.08 4.76
N ASP A 225 13.20 15.36 4.85
CA ASP A 225 13.87 16.45 4.13
C ASP A 225 13.70 16.43 2.60
N GLN A 226 13.58 15.24 1.99
CA GLN A 226 13.50 15.09 0.53
C GLN A 226 12.09 15.16 -0.03
N SER A 227 11.07 15.29 0.83
CA SER A 227 9.65 15.32 0.42
C SER A 227 9.37 16.36 -0.66
N ALA A 228 9.84 17.61 -0.48
CA ALA A 228 9.64 18.68 -1.44
C ALA A 228 10.32 18.41 -2.80
N ALA A 229 11.48 17.74 -2.80
CA ALA A 229 12.19 17.37 -4.04
C ALA A 229 11.42 16.28 -4.79
N VAL A 230 10.96 15.24 -4.10
CA VAL A 230 10.13 14.18 -4.67
C VAL A 230 8.83 14.77 -5.22
N GLU A 231 8.10 15.54 -4.44
CA GLU A 231 6.87 16.20 -4.87
C GLU A 231 7.07 17.05 -6.14
N SER A 232 8.15 17.84 -6.16
CA SER A 232 8.49 18.67 -7.32
C SER A 232 8.78 17.87 -8.57
N ILE A 233 9.29 16.63 -8.46
CA ILE A 233 9.48 15.73 -9.61
C ILE A 233 8.12 15.20 -10.07
N LEU A 234 7.32 14.66 -9.15
CA LEU A 234 6.05 14.01 -9.47
C LEU A 234 5.04 14.96 -10.10
N LYS A 235 4.88 16.16 -9.56
CA LYS A 235 3.92 17.17 -10.01
C LYS A 235 4.26 17.82 -11.37
N LYS A 236 5.39 17.46 -12.01
CA LYS A 236 5.67 17.88 -13.39
C LYS A 236 4.85 17.13 -14.44
N TYR A 237 4.26 16.01 -14.06
CA TYR A 237 3.59 15.09 -14.96
C TYR A 237 2.11 14.94 -14.60
N ASN A 238 1.29 14.62 -15.59
CA ASN A 238 -0.13 14.37 -15.39
C ASN A 238 -0.39 12.91 -15.02
N ASN A 239 -1.54 12.68 -14.37
CA ASN A 239 -2.05 11.36 -14.04
C ASN A 239 -1.04 10.53 -13.20
N VAL A 240 -0.44 11.18 -12.19
CA VAL A 240 0.49 10.55 -11.26
C VAL A 240 -0.22 10.18 -9.98
N PHE A 241 -0.06 8.93 -9.55
CA PHE A 241 -0.64 8.39 -8.33
C PHE A 241 0.48 7.98 -7.38
N LEU A 242 0.66 8.71 -6.27
CA LEU A 242 1.54 8.31 -5.17
C LEU A 242 0.74 7.45 -4.21
N ILE A 243 1.17 6.20 -4.02
CA ILE A 243 0.55 5.22 -3.12
C ILE A 243 1.46 5.03 -1.93
N SER A 244 0.94 5.27 -0.72
CA SER A 244 1.70 5.20 0.53
C SER A 244 0.93 4.49 1.65
N GLY A 245 1.62 4.16 2.75
CA GLY A 245 1.09 3.64 4.00
C GLY A 245 1.57 4.45 5.20
N HIS A 246 2.25 3.82 6.16
CA HIS A 246 3.03 4.39 7.26
C HIS A 246 2.22 4.98 8.42
N ILE A 247 1.25 5.84 8.15
CA ILE A 247 0.53 6.59 9.19
C ILE A 247 -0.58 5.78 9.88
N HIS A 248 -0.74 4.49 9.55
CA HIS A 248 -1.68 3.55 10.15
C HIS A 248 -3.12 4.07 10.28
N ASN A 249 -3.52 4.99 9.41
CA ASN A 249 -4.87 5.48 9.36
C ASN A 249 -5.79 4.49 8.61
N GLY A 250 -7.08 4.46 8.97
CA GLY A 250 -8.08 3.69 8.24
C GLY A 250 -8.65 4.45 7.06
N PHE A 251 -9.77 3.99 6.51
CA PHE A 251 -10.44 4.72 5.44
C PHE A 251 -11.12 5.99 5.93
N THR A 252 -10.94 7.09 5.20
CA THR A 252 -11.71 8.34 5.34
C THR A 252 -12.00 8.95 3.98
N ASN A 253 -13.05 9.76 3.94
CA ASN A 253 -13.43 10.56 2.79
C ASN A 253 -13.69 12.01 3.22
N GLU A 254 -13.98 12.90 2.27
CA GLU A 254 -14.21 14.32 2.53
C GLU A 254 -15.30 14.62 3.57
N LYS A 255 -16.32 13.75 3.72
CA LYS A 255 -17.39 13.93 4.73
C LYS A 255 -16.90 13.72 6.16
N GLN A 256 -15.77 13.09 6.33
CA GLN A 256 -15.20 12.72 7.63
C GLN A 256 -13.93 13.48 7.97
N LYS A 257 -13.45 14.32 7.04
CA LYS A 257 -12.23 15.13 7.19
C LYS A 257 -12.23 15.92 8.51
N ASP A 258 -13.33 16.60 8.80
CA ASP A 258 -13.46 17.39 10.04
C ASP A 258 -13.44 16.54 11.32
N THR A 259 -13.76 15.25 11.21
CA THR A 259 -13.79 14.33 12.35
C THR A 259 -12.42 13.72 12.64
N TYR A 260 -11.70 13.35 11.60
CA TYR A 260 -10.44 12.59 11.72
C TYR A 260 -9.19 13.39 11.37
N GLY A 261 -9.33 14.55 10.77
CA GLY A 261 -8.24 15.44 10.40
C GLY A 261 -7.58 15.14 9.05
N TYR A 262 -8.04 14.10 8.32
CA TYR A 262 -7.43 13.67 7.06
C TYR A 262 -8.43 13.04 6.10
N VAL A 263 -8.00 12.83 4.86
CA VAL A 263 -8.68 12.01 3.84
C VAL A 263 -7.70 10.99 3.26
N SER A 264 -8.21 9.80 2.88
CA SER A 264 -7.36 8.72 2.33
C SER A 264 -6.84 9.04 0.93
N VAL A 265 -7.54 9.88 0.16
CA VAL A 265 -7.13 10.30 -1.18
C VAL A 265 -7.16 11.81 -1.26
N GLU A 266 -6.01 12.41 -1.56
CA GLU A 266 -5.86 13.84 -1.81
C GLU A 266 -5.50 14.07 -3.27
N SER A 267 -5.99 15.16 -3.86
CA SER A 267 -5.76 15.48 -5.27
C SER A 267 -5.38 16.95 -5.44
N ASP A 268 -4.35 17.18 -6.25
CA ASP A 268 -3.92 18.50 -6.70
C ASP A 268 -3.76 18.47 -8.22
N GLY A 269 -4.82 18.89 -8.91
CA GLY A 269 -4.91 18.74 -10.36
C GLY A 269 -4.91 17.28 -10.80
N SER A 270 -3.90 16.87 -11.52
CA SER A 270 -3.70 15.50 -12.02
C SER A 270 -2.67 14.69 -11.22
N PHE A 271 -2.25 15.23 -10.07
CA PHE A 271 -1.47 14.49 -9.06
C PHE A 271 -2.41 14.03 -7.95
N HIS A 272 -2.32 12.75 -7.62
CA HIS A 272 -3.14 12.11 -6.61
C HIS A 272 -2.25 11.41 -5.58
N SER A 273 -2.46 11.69 -4.30
CA SER A 273 -1.83 10.99 -3.18
C SER A 273 -2.84 10.08 -2.51
N VAL A 274 -2.50 8.80 -2.38
CA VAL A 274 -3.36 7.77 -1.81
C VAL A 274 -2.64 7.16 -0.62
N ASN A 275 -3.17 7.36 0.58
CA ASN A 275 -2.68 6.70 1.77
C ASN A 275 -3.54 5.47 2.07
N LEU A 276 -2.90 4.30 2.05
CA LEU A 276 -3.53 3.02 2.29
C LEU A 276 -3.80 2.81 3.79
N PRO A 277 -4.89 2.12 4.14
CA PRO A 277 -5.08 1.71 5.52
C PRO A 277 -4.06 0.66 5.92
N SER A 278 -3.70 0.63 7.20
CA SER A 278 -2.88 -0.43 7.75
C SER A 278 -3.57 -1.80 7.62
N TYR A 279 -2.88 -2.79 7.06
CA TYR A 279 -3.43 -4.13 6.83
C TYR A 279 -3.54 -4.94 8.12
N MET A 280 -2.51 -4.94 8.98
CA MET A 280 -2.49 -5.78 10.20
C MET A 280 -2.02 -5.05 11.46
N TYR A 281 -1.62 -3.81 11.37
CA TYR A 281 -1.25 -3.03 12.54
C TYR A 281 -2.46 -2.27 13.12
N MET A 282 -2.28 -1.67 14.28
CA MET A 282 -3.35 -0.91 14.92
C MET A 282 -3.71 0.32 14.11
N THR A 283 -4.96 0.42 13.69
CA THR A 283 -5.48 1.63 13.04
C THR A 283 -5.66 2.73 14.08
N ILE A 284 -5.04 3.88 13.85
CA ILE A 284 -5.04 5.01 14.78
C ILE A 284 -6.29 5.86 14.59
N ARG A 285 -6.68 6.15 13.35
CA ARG A 285 -7.82 7.02 13.01
C ARG A 285 -8.62 6.45 11.85
N GLY A 286 -9.81 6.97 11.66
CA GLY A 286 -10.67 6.57 10.56
C GLY A 286 -11.41 5.27 10.79
N ARG A 287 -11.81 4.61 9.70
CA ARG A 287 -12.50 3.33 9.82
C ARG A 287 -11.52 2.22 10.14
N ILE A 288 -11.66 1.68 11.32
CA ILE A 288 -10.86 0.56 11.81
C ILE A 288 -11.32 -0.73 11.12
N ALA A 289 -10.39 -1.41 10.46
CA ALA A 289 -10.59 -2.78 9.98
C ALA A 289 -9.24 -3.43 9.64
N ASN A 290 -9.03 -4.65 10.09
CA ASN A 290 -7.85 -5.43 9.72
C ASN A 290 -8.07 -6.13 8.37
N GLY A 291 -6.99 -6.39 7.66
CA GLY A 291 -7.02 -7.05 6.36
C GLY A 291 -7.62 -6.17 5.26
N THR A 292 -7.42 -4.85 5.36
CA THR A 292 -7.98 -3.86 4.43
C THR A 292 -6.93 -3.32 3.48
N GLY A 293 -7.40 -2.84 2.34
CA GLY A 293 -6.61 -2.18 1.30
C GLY A 293 -7.53 -1.63 0.22
N CYS A 294 -6.95 -1.27 -0.90
CA CYS A 294 -7.67 -0.73 -2.04
C CYS A 294 -7.52 -1.63 -3.26
N GLN A 295 -8.55 -1.66 -4.10
CA GLN A 295 -8.46 -2.14 -5.46
C GLN A 295 -8.50 -0.95 -6.41
N PHE A 296 -7.54 -0.87 -7.30
CA PHE A 296 -7.42 0.14 -8.33
C PHE A 296 -7.89 -0.45 -9.66
N GLU A 297 -8.76 0.25 -10.34
CA GLU A 297 -9.26 -0.08 -11.67
C GLU A 297 -9.00 1.09 -12.59
N VAL A 298 -8.19 0.86 -13.62
CA VAL A 298 -7.75 1.89 -14.55
C VAL A 298 -8.51 1.77 -15.86
N TYR A 299 -9.17 2.84 -16.25
CA TYR A 299 -9.92 2.99 -17.48
C TYR A 299 -9.27 4.03 -18.38
N ASP A 300 -9.81 4.24 -19.58
CA ASP A 300 -9.27 5.25 -20.52
C ASP A 300 -9.45 6.69 -20.03
N ASP A 301 -10.43 6.95 -19.18
CA ASP A 301 -10.82 8.29 -18.72
C ASP A 301 -10.74 8.51 -17.19
N ARG A 302 -10.51 7.45 -16.41
CA ARG A 302 -10.53 7.51 -14.97
C ARG A 302 -9.74 6.39 -14.30
N VAL A 303 -9.41 6.59 -13.04
CA VAL A 303 -9.01 5.54 -12.10
C VAL A 303 -10.05 5.44 -11.00
N GLU A 304 -10.58 4.26 -10.77
CA GLU A 304 -11.43 3.98 -9.62
C GLU A 304 -10.60 3.31 -8.52
N ILE A 305 -10.73 3.82 -7.29
CA ILE A 305 -10.09 3.27 -6.09
C ILE A 305 -11.21 2.76 -5.21
N ARG A 306 -11.30 1.46 -5.06
CA ARG A 306 -12.33 0.79 -4.28
C ARG A 306 -11.76 0.25 -2.98
N SER A 307 -12.34 0.66 -1.87
CA SER A 307 -11.93 0.25 -0.54
C SER A 307 -12.47 -1.14 -0.21
N ARG A 308 -11.58 -2.05 0.21
CA ARG A 308 -11.91 -3.46 0.44
C ARG A 308 -11.33 -4.00 1.74
N SER A 309 -12.06 -4.88 2.39
CA SER A 309 -11.51 -5.82 3.36
C SER A 309 -11.26 -7.15 2.66
N TYR A 310 -10.02 -7.46 2.39
CA TYR A 310 -9.61 -8.74 1.81
C TYR A 310 -9.76 -9.88 2.81
N SER A 311 -9.58 -9.61 4.11
CA SER A 311 -9.77 -10.64 5.13
C SER A 311 -11.24 -11.04 5.35
N ALA A 312 -12.19 -10.15 5.05
CA ALA A 312 -13.61 -10.40 5.19
C ALA A 312 -14.33 -10.60 3.84
N GLY A 313 -13.65 -10.41 2.70
CA GLY A 313 -14.25 -10.45 1.37
C GLY A 313 -15.34 -9.38 1.18
N ALA A 314 -15.15 -8.18 1.76
CA ALA A 314 -16.20 -7.17 1.83
C ALA A 314 -15.74 -5.81 1.29
N TRP A 315 -16.64 -5.08 0.64
CA TRP A 315 -16.40 -3.75 0.09
C TRP A 315 -16.88 -2.64 1.01
N TYR A 316 -16.12 -1.56 1.11
CA TYR A 316 -16.46 -0.34 1.85
C TYR A 316 -16.84 0.78 0.89
N THR A 317 -17.96 0.63 0.21
CA THR A 317 -18.37 1.50 -0.91
C THR A 317 -18.49 3.00 -0.56
N ASP A 318 -18.69 3.36 0.70
CA ASP A 318 -18.68 4.76 1.16
C ASP A 318 -17.30 5.43 1.05
N TYR A 319 -16.23 4.64 0.86
CA TYR A 319 -14.86 5.10 0.78
C TYR A 319 -14.23 4.86 -0.61
N ASN A 320 -15.07 4.69 -1.62
CA ASN A 320 -14.61 4.61 -3.01
C ASN A 320 -14.34 6.00 -3.56
N PHE A 321 -13.35 6.09 -4.44
CA PHE A 321 -12.96 7.32 -5.12
C PHE A 321 -12.93 7.09 -6.62
N THR A 322 -13.40 8.08 -7.39
CA THR A 322 -13.28 8.11 -8.85
C THR A 322 -12.47 9.34 -9.23
N LEU A 323 -11.32 9.13 -9.84
CA LEU A 323 -10.35 10.16 -10.18
C LEU A 323 -10.24 10.27 -11.71
N PRO A 324 -10.67 11.39 -12.30
CA PRO A 324 -10.62 11.56 -13.75
C PRO A 324 -9.18 11.68 -14.24
N LEU A 325 -8.91 11.12 -15.41
CA LEU A 325 -7.64 11.30 -16.13
C LEU A 325 -7.72 12.50 -17.06
N VAL A 326 -6.58 13.19 -17.28
CA VAL A 326 -6.45 14.39 -18.11
C VAL A 326 -5.43 14.20 -19.23
#